data_1470b829d50393013f2abad905b1b187
#
_entry.id   1470b829d50393013f2abad905b1b187
#
_cell.length_a   1.000
_cell.length_b   1.000
_cell.length_c   1.000
_cell.angle_alpha   90.00
_cell.angle_beta   90.00
_cell.angle_gamma   90.00
#
_symmetry.space_group_name_H-M   'P 1'
#
loop_
_entity.id
_entity.type
_entity.pdbx_description
1 polymer ?
#
loop_
_entity_poly.entity_id
_entity_poly.type
_entity_poly.pdbx_seq_one_letter_code
_entity_poly.pdbx_strand_id
1 'polypeptide(L)'
;MSFYNEMFEANGNARLCYFKYLEWLNAPEQKNLIKRKEEAENVFRRTGITFNVYSEKEETEKLIPFDLIPRILTGDEWKIIQRGVEQRVKAINSFLWDIYHHQEIIKAGIIPRYLIEQNEAFLPEMIGFTPPSGIYTHIAGIDLVRTSEKEFFVLEDNVRTPSGVSYMIENRETMYNMFPELFSKIKVRSVTEYPAKLLKALKASSPQLLNDSTVAVLTPGMYNSAYFEHSFLADQMGVELVESQDLQIIDGRVAMRTTQGFKIIDVLYRRVDDMFLDPLSFNENSALGVPGIMDVYKSCLLYTSDAADECSG
;
A
#
# COMPACT_ATOMS: atom_id res chain seq x y z
N MET A 1 27.16 15.75 12.01
CA MET A 1 26.69 15.52 10.62
C MET A 1 25.54 16.46 10.37
N SER A 2 25.57 17.26 9.32
CA SER A 2 24.44 18.10 8.93
C SER A 2 23.49 17.23 8.09
N PHE A 3 22.22 17.20 8.44
CA PHE A 3 21.19 16.54 7.61
C PHE A 3 21.06 17.28 6.27
N TYR A 4 20.70 16.55 5.22
CA TYR A 4 20.40 17.16 3.92
C TYR A 4 19.17 18.07 4.01
N ASN A 5 19.32 19.32 3.63
CA ASN A 5 18.23 20.27 3.58
C ASN A 5 17.62 20.26 2.17
N GLU A 6 16.35 19.87 2.05
CA GLU A 6 15.68 19.79 0.76
C GLU A 6 15.28 21.15 0.19
N MET A 7 15.07 22.15 1.05
CA MET A 7 14.62 23.49 0.65
C MET A 7 15.78 24.43 0.34
N PHE A 8 16.87 24.35 1.12
CA PHE A 8 18.01 25.27 1.01
C PHE A 8 19.30 24.55 0.66
N GLU A 9 20.13 25.21 -0.11
CA GLU A 9 21.52 24.83 -0.38
C GLU A 9 22.41 25.17 0.84
N ALA A 10 23.64 24.62 0.86
CA ALA A 10 24.58 24.88 1.94
C ALA A 10 24.97 26.38 2.09
N ASN A 11 24.85 27.15 1.02
CA ASN A 11 25.10 28.60 0.99
C ASN A 11 23.88 29.43 1.48
N GLY A 12 22.78 28.77 1.88
CA GLY A 12 21.55 29.41 2.33
C GLY A 12 20.58 29.84 1.22
N ASN A 13 20.94 29.64 -0.04
CA ASN A 13 20.04 29.91 -1.16
C ASN A 13 18.94 28.84 -1.24
N ALA A 14 17.74 29.27 -1.63
CA ALA A 14 16.66 28.33 -1.90
C ALA A 14 16.98 27.49 -3.15
N ARG A 15 16.66 26.20 -3.10
CA ARG A 15 16.71 25.33 -4.28
C ARG A 15 15.63 25.75 -5.27
N LEU A 16 15.91 25.62 -6.55
CA LEU A 16 15.06 26.11 -7.65
C LEU A 16 13.60 25.58 -7.55
N CYS A 17 13.43 24.32 -7.15
CA CYS A 17 12.11 23.72 -7.00
C CYS A 17 11.26 24.34 -5.87
N TYR A 18 11.88 25.01 -4.90
CA TYR A 18 11.23 25.67 -3.79
C TYR A 18 10.96 27.17 -4.00
N PHE A 19 11.48 27.82 -5.04
CA PHE A 19 11.34 29.27 -5.23
C PHE A 19 9.88 29.74 -5.20
N LYS A 20 9.01 29.12 -5.96
CA LYS A 20 7.58 29.48 -5.99
C LYS A 20 6.87 29.24 -4.67
N TYR A 21 7.28 28.19 -3.96
CA TYR A 21 6.75 27.89 -2.63
C TYR A 21 7.17 28.95 -1.63
N LEU A 22 8.46 29.33 -1.61
CA LEU A 22 8.97 30.36 -0.71
C LEU A 22 8.43 31.75 -1.04
N GLU A 23 8.26 32.07 -2.31
CA GLU A 23 7.58 33.31 -2.74
C GLU A 23 6.16 33.37 -2.19
N TRP A 24 5.42 32.26 -2.29
CA TRP A 24 4.08 32.13 -1.70
C TRP A 24 4.12 32.20 -0.17
N LEU A 25 5.03 31.50 0.49
CA LEU A 25 5.15 31.44 1.95
C LEU A 25 5.46 32.82 2.56
N ASN A 26 6.27 33.62 1.86
CA ASN A 26 6.67 34.97 2.30
C ASN A 26 5.65 36.06 1.93
N ALA A 27 4.58 35.72 1.21
CA ALA A 27 3.56 36.69 0.83
C ALA A 27 2.80 37.18 2.07
N PRO A 28 2.42 38.49 2.14
CA PRO A 28 1.76 39.08 3.30
C PRO A 28 0.46 38.38 3.71
N GLU A 29 -0.23 37.80 2.74
CA GLU A 29 -1.51 37.10 2.92
C GLU A 29 -1.35 35.79 3.72
N GLN A 30 -0.11 35.26 3.82
CA GLN A 30 0.15 33.98 4.49
C GLN A 30 0.36 34.07 6.01
N LYS A 31 0.06 35.21 6.62
CA LYS A 31 0.30 35.47 8.05
C LYS A 31 -0.41 34.52 9.02
N ASN A 32 -1.29 33.64 8.55
CA ASN A 32 -2.12 32.79 9.41
C ASN A 32 -1.91 31.27 9.14
N LEU A 33 -0.67 30.84 8.95
CA LEU A 33 -0.35 29.42 8.72
C LEU A 33 -0.79 28.52 9.88
N ILE A 34 -0.71 29.01 11.12
CA ILE A 34 -1.16 28.23 12.31
C ILE A 34 -2.65 27.91 12.20
N LYS A 35 -3.48 28.92 11.85
CA LYS A 35 -4.91 28.71 11.68
C LYS A 35 -5.23 27.73 10.53
N ARG A 36 -4.49 27.83 9.42
CA ARG A 36 -4.64 26.87 8.28
C ARG A 36 -4.26 25.46 8.69
N LYS A 37 -3.24 25.27 9.53
CA LYS A 37 -2.89 23.99 10.09
C LYS A 37 -4.03 23.42 10.94
N GLU A 38 -4.57 24.21 11.85
CA GLU A 38 -5.73 23.82 12.68
C GLU A 38 -6.96 23.45 11.83
N GLU A 39 -7.21 24.21 10.76
CA GLU A 39 -8.28 23.90 9.80
C GLU A 39 -8.05 22.57 9.08
N ALA A 40 -6.82 22.29 8.63
CA ALA A 40 -6.46 21.01 8.01
C ALA A 40 -6.59 19.83 9.00
N GLU A 41 -6.12 19.98 10.22
CA GLU A 41 -6.29 18.97 11.27
C GLU A 41 -7.76 18.72 11.60
N ASN A 42 -8.60 19.76 11.57
CA ASN A 42 -10.04 19.62 11.73
C ASN A 42 -10.70 18.89 10.55
N VAL A 43 -10.24 19.10 9.32
CA VAL A 43 -10.66 18.32 8.15
C VAL A 43 -10.32 16.86 8.37
N PHE A 44 -9.08 16.52 8.72
CA PHE A 44 -8.64 15.15 8.99
C PHE A 44 -9.50 14.48 10.07
N ARG A 45 -9.77 15.20 11.16
CA ARG A 45 -10.62 14.67 12.25
C ARG A 45 -12.05 14.38 11.80
N ARG A 46 -12.65 15.26 10.97
CA ARG A 46 -14.01 15.09 10.46
C ARG A 46 -14.13 13.97 9.42
N THR A 47 -13.09 13.77 8.64
CA THR A 47 -13.03 12.72 7.61
C THR A 47 -12.68 11.36 8.23
N GLY A 48 -12.24 11.34 9.51
CA GLY A 48 -11.82 10.10 10.17
C GLY A 48 -10.44 9.62 9.69
N ILE A 49 -9.57 10.55 9.27
CA ILE A 49 -8.20 10.24 8.86
C ILE A 49 -7.36 10.06 10.11
N THR A 50 -7.58 8.94 10.76
CA THR A 50 -6.95 8.58 12.03
C THR A 50 -6.30 7.21 11.90
N PHE A 51 -5.41 6.91 12.80
CA PHE A 51 -4.86 5.57 12.95
C PHE A 51 -4.92 5.15 14.42
N ASN A 52 -5.21 3.90 14.65
CA ASN A 52 -5.25 3.35 16.00
C ASN A 52 -3.85 2.95 16.44
N VAL A 53 -3.40 3.51 17.55
CA VAL A 53 -2.17 3.08 18.20
C VAL A 53 -2.55 2.11 19.32
N TYR A 54 -2.23 0.85 19.14
CA TYR A 54 -2.38 -0.16 20.18
C TYR A 54 -1.19 -0.02 21.13
N SER A 55 -1.43 0.51 22.34
CA SER A 55 -0.48 0.41 23.44
C SER A 55 -1.07 -0.50 24.51
N GLU A 56 -0.21 -1.18 25.29
CA GLU A 56 -0.64 -2.11 26.36
C GLU A 56 -1.60 -1.51 27.40
N LYS A 57 -1.87 -0.21 27.35
CA LYS A 57 -2.65 0.50 28.37
C LYS A 57 -3.86 1.27 27.87
N GLU A 58 -3.91 1.69 26.60
CA GLU A 58 -5.08 2.42 26.05
C GLU A 58 -5.09 2.35 24.52
N GLU A 59 -6.25 2.06 23.95
CA GLU A 59 -6.53 2.29 22.54
C GLU A 59 -6.69 3.80 22.34
N THR A 60 -5.72 4.43 21.69
CA THR A 60 -5.78 5.88 21.44
C THR A 60 -5.82 6.11 19.94
N GLU A 61 -6.94 6.63 19.48
CA GLU A 61 -7.08 7.13 18.13
C GLU A 61 -6.25 8.40 17.95
N LYS A 62 -5.29 8.39 17.03
CA LYS A 62 -4.43 9.53 16.74
C LYS A 62 -4.68 10.04 15.33
N LEU A 63 -4.72 11.37 15.20
CA LEU A 63 -4.69 12.00 13.90
C LEU A 63 -3.33 11.79 13.22
N ILE A 64 -3.36 11.58 11.92
CA ILE A 64 -2.14 11.63 11.11
C ILE A 64 -1.63 13.07 11.09
N PRO A 65 -0.35 13.32 11.45
CA PRO A 65 0.20 14.65 11.47
C PRO A 65 0.15 15.31 10.08
N PHE A 66 -0.37 16.53 10.02
CA PHE A 66 -0.38 17.31 8.78
C PHE A 66 0.74 18.34 8.80
N ASP A 67 1.64 18.27 7.82
CA ASP A 67 2.70 19.26 7.62
C ASP A 67 2.32 20.20 6.46
N LEU A 68 2.33 21.50 6.75
CA LEU A 68 2.07 22.54 5.75
C LEU A 68 3.20 22.72 4.74
N ILE A 69 4.40 22.27 5.10
CA ILE A 69 5.60 22.40 4.26
C ILE A 69 5.76 21.13 3.43
N PRO A 70 5.40 21.15 2.14
CA PRO A 70 5.52 19.96 1.32
C PRO A 70 6.98 19.65 0.98
N ARG A 71 7.31 18.37 0.91
CA ARG A 71 8.55 17.91 0.29
C ARG A 71 8.36 17.94 -1.23
N ILE A 72 9.15 18.76 -1.91
CA ILE A 72 9.03 18.95 -3.36
C ILE A 72 10.08 18.12 -4.06
N LEU A 73 9.61 17.17 -4.87
CA LEU A 73 10.44 16.38 -5.79
C LEU A 73 10.24 16.88 -7.22
N THR A 74 11.34 17.10 -7.92
CA THR A 74 11.30 17.45 -9.33
C THR A 74 10.92 16.24 -10.20
N GLY A 75 10.44 16.49 -11.41
CA GLY A 75 10.09 15.42 -12.33
C GLY A 75 11.27 14.51 -12.70
N ASP A 76 12.51 15.03 -12.68
CA ASP A 76 13.70 14.25 -12.99
C ASP A 76 14.14 13.39 -11.79
N GLU A 77 14.07 13.91 -10.59
CA GLU A 77 14.25 13.12 -9.36
C GLU A 77 13.22 11.98 -9.29
N TRP A 78 11.95 12.27 -9.56
CA TRP A 78 10.90 11.25 -9.60
C TRP A 78 11.17 10.15 -10.62
N LYS A 79 11.72 10.46 -11.80
CA LYS A 79 12.09 9.44 -12.80
C LYS A 79 13.20 8.50 -12.29
N ILE A 80 14.13 9.01 -11.49
CA ILE A 80 15.20 8.20 -10.90
C ILE A 80 14.59 7.25 -9.88
N ILE A 81 13.75 7.78 -8.96
CA ILE A 81 13.04 7.01 -7.94
C ILE A 81 12.19 5.93 -8.61
N GLN A 82 11.37 6.31 -9.57
CA GLN A 82 10.47 5.39 -10.29
C GLN A 82 11.24 4.21 -10.89
N ARG A 83 12.32 4.47 -11.63
CA ARG A 83 13.14 3.39 -12.21
C ARG A 83 13.77 2.48 -11.16
N GLY A 84 14.24 3.06 -10.06
CA GLY A 84 14.82 2.30 -8.95
C GLY A 84 13.79 1.39 -8.28
N VAL A 85 12.61 1.92 -7.99
CA VAL A 85 11.50 1.15 -7.39
C VAL A 85 11.00 0.06 -8.34
N GLU A 86 10.82 0.36 -9.63
CA GLU A 86 10.43 -0.65 -10.63
C GLU A 86 11.44 -1.80 -10.73
N GLN A 87 12.75 -1.49 -10.69
CA GLN A 87 13.80 -2.51 -10.67
C GLN A 87 13.73 -3.36 -9.40
N ARG A 88 13.53 -2.72 -8.25
CA ARG A 88 13.48 -3.39 -6.95
C ARG A 88 12.31 -4.36 -6.85
N VAL A 89 11.11 -3.92 -7.22
CA VAL A 89 9.91 -4.78 -7.21
C VAL A 89 10.07 -5.98 -8.15
N LYS A 90 10.71 -5.80 -9.31
CA LYS A 90 11.04 -6.92 -10.20
C LYS A 90 12.03 -7.90 -9.55
N ALA A 91 13.05 -7.37 -8.86
CA ALA A 91 14.02 -8.20 -8.16
C ALA A 91 13.38 -9.00 -7.02
N ILE A 92 12.48 -8.37 -6.23
CA ILE A 92 11.72 -9.03 -5.16
C ILE A 92 10.87 -10.17 -5.75
N ASN A 93 10.10 -9.92 -6.81
CA ASN A 93 9.29 -10.97 -7.45
C ASN A 93 10.15 -12.10 -8.02
N SER A 94 11.32 -11.80 -8.60
CA SER A 94 12.26 -12.82 -9.09
C SER A 94 12.85 -13.65 -7.94
N PHE A 95 13.15 -13.01 -6.81
CA PHE A 95 13.64 -13.68 -5.61
C PHE A 95 12.59 -14.62 -5.03
N LEU A 96 11.34 -14.15 -4.87
CA LEU A 96 10.22 -14.97 -4.38
C LEU A 96 9.96 -16.15 -5.30
N TRP A 97 9.98 -15.93 -6.62
CA TRP A 97 9.85 -17.02 -7.58
C TRP A 97 10.95 -18.06 -7.38
N ASP A 98 12.21 -17.63 -7.24
CA ASP A 98 13.34 -18.55 -7.07
C ASP A 98 13.26 -19.36 -5.78
N ILE A 99 12.96 -18.74 -4.64
CA ILE A 99 12.92 -19.45 -3.34
C ILE A 99 11.78 -20.46 -3.24
N TYR A 100 10.66 -20.22 -3.94
CA TYR A 100 9.53 -21.16 -3.98
C TYR A 100 9.65 -22.21 -5.08
N HIS A 101 10.65 -22.14 -6.00
CA HIS A 101 10.84 -23.10 -7.09
C HIS A 101 12.24 -23.71 -7.10
N HIS A 102 13.17 -23.05 -7.76
CA HIS A 102 14.49 -23.64 -8.05
C HIS A 102 15.52 -23.43 -6.96
N GLN A 103 15.37 -22.43 -6.11
CA GLN A 103 16.28 -22.09 -5.03
C GLN A 103 17.74 -21.88 -5.50
N GLU A 104 17.91 -21.28 -6.68
CA GLU A 104 19.25 -21.08 -7.28
C GLU A 104 20.12 -20.14 -6.44
N ILE A 105 19.52 -19.13 -5.79
CA ILE A 105 20.23 -18.22 -4.88
C ILE A 105 20.82 -18.96 -3.66
N ILE A 106 20.12 -20.00 -3.16
CA ILE A 106 20.59 -20.87 -2.07
C ILE A 106 21.68 -21.81 -2.59
N LYS A 107 21.45 -22.46 -3.75
CA LYS A 107 22.44 -23.38 -4.36
C LYS A 107 23.76 -22.67 -4.69
N ALA A 108 23.69 -21.41 -5.12
CA ALA A 108 24.83 -20.57 -5.38
C ALA A 108 25.57 -20.11 -4.09
N GLY A 109 25.01 -20.39 -2.91
CA GLY A 109 25.60 -20.00 -1.62
C GLY A 109 25.54 -18.51 -1.34
N ILE A 110 24.69 -17.75 -2.05
CA ILE A 110 24.51 -16.31 -1.86
C ILE A 110 23.71 -16.05 -0.58
N ILE A 111 22.65 -16.84 -0.35
CA ILE A 111 21.85 -16.78 0.87
C ILE A 111 21.89 -18.17 1.54
N PRO A 112 22.21 -18.24 2.85
CA PRO A 112 22.12 -19.47 3.60
C PRO A 112 20.69 -20.02 3.65
N ARG A 113 20.50 -21.32 3.44
CA ARG A 113 19.19 -21.99 3.42
C ARG A 113 18.34 -21.72 4.66
N TYR A 114 18.96 -21.70 5.83
CA TYR A 114 18.24 -21.50 7.09
C TYR A 114 17.58 -20.12 7.20
N LEU A 115 18.12 -19.09 6.55
CA LEU A 115 17.52 -17.75 6.54
C LEU A 115 16.19 -17.71 5.77
N ILE A 116 15.98 -18.65 4.86
CA ILE A 116 14.72 -18.78 4.12
C ILE A 116 13.79 -19.76 4.85
N GLU A 117 14.22 -21.02 5.01
CA GLU A 117 13.34 -22.09 5.46
C GLU A 117 12.97 -22.04 6.95
N GLN A 118 13.71 -21.30 7.77
CA GLN A 118 13.40 -21.07 9.19
C GLN A 118 12.76 -19.71 9.46
N ASN A 119 12.55 -18.91 8.43
CA ASN A 119 11.83 -17.67 8.56
C ASN A 119 10.33 -17.97 8.73
N GLU A 120 9.71 -17.39 9.74
CA GLU A 120 8.26 -17.57 10.03
C GLU A 120 7.36 -17.15 8.87
N ALA A 121 7.87 -16.23 8.06
CA ALA A 121 7.18 -15.71 6.91
C ALA A 121 7.33 -16.58 5.65
N PHE A 122 8.21 -17.58 5.64
CA PHE A 122 8.29 -18.55 4.54
C PHE A 122 7.09 -19.50 4.59
N LEU A 123 6.30 -19.53 3.52
CA LEU A 123 5.08 -20.34 3.42
C LEU A 123 5.35 -21.63 2.64
N PRO A 124 5.57 -22.77 3.31
CA PRO A 124 5.77 -24.06 2.65
C PRO A 124 4.64 -24.42 1.67
N GLU A 125 3.43 -23.92 1.92
CA GLU A 125 2.24 -24.11 1.10
C GLU A 125 2.37 -23.52 -0.31
N MET A 126 3.30 -22.57 -0.47
CA MET A 126 3.58 -21.90 -1.75
C MET A 126 4.68 -22.57 -2.58
N ILE A 127 5.35 -23.60 -2.03
CA ILE A 127 6.42 -24.29 -2.76
C ILE A 127 5.87 -24.93 -4.04
N GLY A 128 6.48 -24.56 -5.18
CA GLY A 128 6.09 -25.03 -6.51
C GLY A 128 4.84 -24.37 -7.08
N PHE A 129 4.18 -23.50 -6.36
CA PHE A 129 3.03 -22.76 -6.87
C PHE A 129 3.48 -21.47 -7.60
N THR A 130 2.96 -21.26 -8.80
CA THR A 130 3.20 -20.04 -9.58
C THR A 130 1.92 -19.22 -9.61
N PRO A 131 1.90 -18.04 -8.99
CA PRO A 131 0.76 -17.13 -9.09
C PRO A 131 0.48 -16.70 -10.53
N PRO A 132 -0.72 -16.23 -10.86
CA PRO A 132 -1.02 -15.68 -12.17
C PRO A 132 0.00 -14.62 -12.59
N SER A 133 0.49 -14.71 -13.84
CA SER A 133 1.56 -13.86 -14.38
C SER A 133 2.92 -13.97 -13.66
N GLY A 134 3.12 -14.92 -12.76
CA GLY A 134 4.36 -15.08 -11.98
C GLY A 134 4.62 -13.96 -10.99
N ILE A 135 3.59 -13.22 -10.59
CA ILE A 135 3.71 -12.07 -9.68
C ILE A 135 3.27 -12.50 -8.28
N TYR A 136 4.23 -12.55 -7.35
CA TYR A 136 3.99 -12.83 -5.93
C TYR A 136 3.58 -11.56 -5.17
N THR A 137 4.37 -10.48 -5.33
CA THR A 137 4.07 -9.18 -4.75
C THR A 137 3.40 -8.30 -5.80
N HIS A 138 2.12 -8.01 -5.61
CA HIS A 138 1.32 -7.22 -6.54
C HIS A 138 1.33 -5.73 -6.19
N ILE A 139 1.28 -5.39 -4.92
CA ILE A 139 1.37 -4.02 -4.39
C ILE A 139 2.55 -3.97 -3.43
N ALA A 140 3.42 -2.97 -3.61
CA ALA A 140 4.60 -2.77 -2.77
C ALA A 140 4.67 -1.32 -2.28
N GLY A 141 4.92 -1.14 -0.99
CA GLY A 141 5.23 0.12 -0.35
C GLY A 141 6.74 0.19 -0.07
N ILE A 142 7.46 0.99 -0.84
CA ILE A 142 8.91 1.11 -0.70
C ILE A 142 9.24 2.40 0.05
N ASP A 143 9.78 2.27 1.25
CA ASP A 143 10.17 3.41 2.07
C ASP A 143 11.53 3.93 1.66
N LEU A 144 11.61 5.24 1.42
CA LEU A 144 12.81 5.90 0.91
C LEU A 144 13.31 6.96 1.87
N VAL A 145 14.63 7.01 2.05
CA VAL A 145 15.34 8.07 2.76
C VAL A 145 16.22 8.83 1.78
N ARG A 146 16.10 10.15 1.78
CA ARG A 146 16.98 11.03 1.02
C ARG A 146 18.13 11.53 1.87
N THR A 147 19.35 11.24 1.48
CA THR A 147 20.58 11.61 2.21
C THR A 147 21.35 12.74 1.54
N SER A 148 21.16 12.94 0.24
CA SER A 148 21.78 14.02 -0.52
C SER A 148 20.92 14.46 -1.71
N GLU A 149 21.42 15.38 -2.51
CA GLU A 149 20.69 15.88 -3.68
C GLU A 149 20.31 14.78 -4.68
N LYS A 150 21.15 13.75 -4.83
CA LYS A 150 20.99 12.70 -5.84
C LYS A 150 20.88 11.29 -5.27
N GLU A 151 20.93 11.15 -3.94
CA GLU A 151 20.97 9.84 -3.29
C GLU A 151 19.68 9.57 -2.52
N PHE A 152 19.02 8.49 -2.92
CA PHE A 152 17.88 7.92 -2.26
C PHE A 152 18.23 6.49 -1.85
N PHE A 153 18.01 6.16 -0.59
CA PHE A 153 18.20 4.81 -0.06
C PHE A 153 16.84 4.21 0.27
N VAL A 154 16.72 2.91 0.04
CA VAL A 154 15.57 2.15 0.54
C VAL A 154 15.80 1.90 2.03
N LEU A 155 14.80 2.22 2.83
CA LEU A 155 14.79 1.92 4.26
C LEU A 155 14.19 0.54 4.48
N GLU A 156 13.01 0.29 3.87
CA GLU A 156 12.34 -1.00 3.94
C GLU A 156 11.42 -1.24 2.73
N ASP A 157 11.03 -2.49 2.54
CA ASP A 157 10.08 -2.94 1.53
C ASP A 157 8.85 -3.51 2.22
N ASN A 158 7.76 -2.76 2.22
CA ASN A 158 6.46 -3.26 2.66
C ASN A 158 5.78 -3.96 1.49
N VAL A 159 5.85 -5.29 1.45
CA VAL A 159 5.42 -6.09 0.29
C VAL A 159 4.28 -7.07 0.61
N ARG A 160 3.76 -7.05 1.82
CA ARG A 160 2.62 -7.88 2.24
C ARG A 160 1.29 -7.11 2.14
N THR A 161 1.03 -6.19 3.05
CA THR A 161 -0.20 -5.38 3.09
C THR A 161 0.13 -3.89 3.26
N PRO A 162 0.89 -3.27 2.31
CA PRO A 162 1.30 -1.89 2.47
C PRO A 162 0.09 -0.97 2.60
N SER A 163 0.18 0.03 3.45
CA SER A 163 -0.86 1.03 3.68
C SER A 163 -0.29 2.44 3.60
N GLY A 164 -1.18 3.45 3.58
CA GLY A 164 -0.80 4.86 3.56
C GLY A 164 -1.18 5.62 2.30
N VAL A 165 -1.59 4.94 1.23
CA VAL A 165 -1.94 5.62 -0.03
C VAL A 165 -3.24 6.43 0.07
N SER A 166 -4.19 5.99 0.87
CA SER A 166 -5.41 6.76 1.18
C SER A 166 -5.06 8.08 1.85
N TYR A 167 -4.16 8.04 2.82
CA TYR A 167 -3.69 9.23 3.51
C TYR A 167 -2.93 10.18 2.59
N MET A 168 -2.16 9.67 1.64
CA MET A 168 -1.50 10.48 0.62
C MET A 168 -2.53 11.21 -0.28
N ILE A 169 -3.60 10.52 -0.68
CA ILE A 169 -4.65 11.10 -1.52
C ILE A 169 -5.40 12.19 -0.74
N GLU A 170 -5.84 11.90 0.48
CA GLU A 170 -6.53 12.83 1.36
C GLU A 170 -5.65 14.03 1.75
N ASN A 171 -4.36 13.80 2.01
CA ASN A 171 -3.41 14.88 2.24
C ASN A 171 -3.29 15.80 1.02
N ARG A 172 -3.24 15.24 -0.19
CA ARG A 172 -3.22 16.03 -1.42
C ARG A 172 -4.50 16.84 -1.61
N GLU A 173 -5.67 16.25 -1.34
CA GLU A 173 -6.96 16.94 -1.43
C GLU A 173 -7.04 18.07 -0.39
N THR A 174 -6.62 17.81 0.83
CA THR A 174 -6.56 18.84 1.89
C THR A 174 -5.62 19.96 1.51
N MET A 175 -4.45 19.68 0.94
CA MET A 175 -3.52 20.69 0.45
C MET A 175 -4.14 21.54 -0.68
N TYR A 176 -4.89 20.94 -1.61
CA TYR A 176 -5.59 21.68 -2.65
C TYR A 176 -6.64 22.62 -2.07
N ASN A 177 -7.41 22.16 -1.08
CA ASN A 177 -8.47 22.94 -0.45
C ASN A 177 -7.91 24.06 0.44
N MET A 178 -6.80 23.83 1.14
CA MET A 178 -6.18 24.81 2.03
C MET A 178 -5.32 25.83 1.28
N PHE A 179 -4.74 25.47 0.13
CA PHE A 179 -3.74 26.28 -0.57
C PHE A 179 -3.98 26.35 -2.09
N PRO A 180 -5.20 26.67 -2.56
CA PRO A 180 -5.51 26.69 -4.00
C PRO A 180 -4.63 27.67 -4.78
N GLU A 181 -4.24 28.77 -4.15
CA GLU A 181 -3.35 29.77 -4.74
C GLU A 181 -1.93 29.25 -4.99
N LEU A 182 -1.43 28.30 -4.18
CA LEU A 182 -0.15 27.65 -4.36
C LEU A 182 -0.20 26.71 -5.58
N PHE A 183 -1.24 25.88 -5.64
CA PHE A 183 -1.41 24.92 -6.73
C PHE A 183 -1.70 25.59 -8.09
N SER A 184 -2.28 26.79 -8.09
CA SER A 184 -2.41 27.59 -9.31
C SER A 184 -1.07 28.03 -9.92
N LYS A 185 -0.03 28.17 -9.07
CA LYS A 185 1.31 28.61 -9.47
C LYS A 185 2.27 27.46 -9.72
N ILE A 186 2.08 26.30 -9.10
CA ILE A 186 2.95 25.13 -9.14
C ILE A 186 2.21 23.95 -9.79
N LYS A 187 2.73 23.49 -10.92
CA LYS A 187 2.17 22.30 -11.57
C LYS A 187 2.65 21.03 -10.86
N VAL A 188 1.74 20.37 -10.16
CA VAL A 188 1.98 19.12 -9.44
C VAL A 188 1.28 17.96 -10.14
N ARG A 189 1.92 16.78 -10.21
CA ARG A 189 1.27 15.56 -10.75
C ARG A 189 0.05 15.18 -9.92
N SER A 190 -1.02 14.79 -10.60
CA SER A 190 -2.20 14.23 -9.93
C SER A 190 -1.87 12.88 -9.29
N VAL A 191 -2.52 12.61 -8.17
CA VAL A 191 -2.53 11.29 -7.48
C VAL A 191 -3.93 10.67 -7.48
N THR A 192 -4.93 11.38 -7.99
CA THR A 192 -6.35 10.97 -7.98
C THR A 192 -6.63 9.75 -8.84
N GLU A 193 -5.74 9.42 -9.78
CA GLU A 193 -5.87 8.25 -10.64
C GLU A 193 -5.45 6.93 -9.97
N TYR A 194 -4.92 6.98 -8.75
CA TYR A 194 -4.40 5.79 -8.07
C TYR A 194 -5.46 4.68 -7.91
N PRO A 195 -6.67 4.95 -7.38
CA PRO A 195 -7.68 3.90 -7.21
C PRO A 195 -8.09 3.25 -8.55
N ALA A 196 -8.23 4.04 -9.60
CA ALA A 196 -8.55 3.53 -10.93
C ALA A 196 -7.42 2.64 -11.50
N LYS A 197 -6.16 3.01 -11.27
CA LYS A 197 -4.99 2.21 -11.66
C LYS A 197 -4.88 0.94 -10.84
N LEU A 198 -5.16 0.99 -9.54
CA LEU A 198 -5.20 -0.17 -8.67
C LEU A 198 -6.28 -1.15 -9.16
N LEU A 199 -7.50 -0.69 -9.37
CA LEU A 199 -8.58 -1.52 -9.88
C LEU A 199 -8.23 -2.17 -11.24
N LYS A 200 -7.60 -1.41 -12.13
CA LYS A 200 -7.13 -1.94 -13.43
C LYS A 200 -6.07 -3.03 -13.22
N ALA A 201 -5.13 -2.85 -12.31
CA ALA A 201 -4.11 -3.84 -12.00
C ALA A 201 -4.73 -5.11 -11.39
N LEU A 202 -5.67 -4.96 -10.46
CA LEU A 202 -6.42 -6.09 -9.88
C LEU A 202 -7.20 -6.87 -10.95
N LYS A 203 -7.95 -6.19 -11.80
CA LYS A 203 -8.69 -6.83 -12.90
C LYS A 203 -7.77 -7.55 -13.89
N ALA A 204 -6.57 -7.01 -14.16
CA ALA A 204 -5.60 -7.66 -15.03
C ALA A 204 -5.04 -8.97 -14.46
N SER A 205 -5.19 -9.20 -13.16
CA SER A 205 -4.79 -10.43 -12.46
C SER A 205 -5.90 -11.49 -12.42
N SER A 206 -7.08 -11.20 -12.98
CA SER A 206 -8.19 -12.14 -13.00
C SER A 206 -7.80 -13.43 -13.76
N PRO A 207 -8.09 -14.61 -13.19
CA PRO A 207 -7.73 -15.90 -13.79
C PRO A 207 -8.24 -16.10 -15.22
N GLN A 208 -9.38 -15.52 -15.54
CA GLN A 208 -10.05 -15.70 -16.84
C GLN A 208 -9.88 -14.50 -17.79
N LEU A 209 -9.10 -13.46 -17.41
CA LEU A 209 -8.94 -12.20 -18.15
C LEU A 209 -10.29 -11.60 -18.61
N LEU A 210 -11.32 -11.77 -17.78
CA LEU A 210 -12.66 -11.27 -18.07
C LEU A 210 -12.67 -9.74 -17.96
N ASN A 211 -13.23 -9.09 -18.97
CA ASN A 211 -13.39 -7.63 -18.96
C ASN A 211 -14.27 -7.14 -17.81
N ASP A 212 -15.10 -8.01 -17.26
CA ASP A 212 -16.06 -7.72 -16.19
C ASP A 212 -15.80 -8.56 -14.92
N SER A 213 -14.53 -8.69 -14.54
CA SER A 213 -14.15 -9.42 -13.31
C SER A 213 -14.69 -8.72 -12.07
N THR A 214 -15.31 -9.51 -11.19
CA THR A 214 -15.75 -9.05 -9.87
C THR A 214 -14.54 -8.95 -8.92
N VAL A 215 -14.25 -7.74 -8.48
CA VAL A 215 -13.20 -7.45 -7.49
C VAL A 215 -13.86 -7.12 -6.16
N ALA A 216 -13.30 -7.61 -5.05
CA ALA A 216 -13.69 -7.21 -3.70
C ALA A 216 -12.45 -6.96 -2.83
N VAL A 217 -12.59 -6.14 -1.80
CA VAL A 217 -11.56 -5.89 -0.78
C VAL A 217 -11.90 -6.68 0.48
N LEU A 218 -11.03 -7.62 0.88
CA LEU A 218 -11.17 -8.37 2.13
C LEU A 218 -10.50 -7.61 3.28
N THR A 219 -11.28 -7.19 4.25
CA THR A 219 -10.81 -6.52 5.46
C THR A 219 -10.92 -7.42 6.69
N PRO A 220 -10.01 -7.32 7.68
CA PRO A 220 -10.20 -7.96 8.98
C PRO A 220 -11.22 -7.25 9.87
N GLY A 221 -11.85 -6.17 9.38
CA GLY A 221 -12.90 -5.44 10.08
C GLY A 221 -12.45 -4.13 10.71
N MET A 222 -13.41 -3.46 11.35
CA MET A 222 -13.28 -2.09 11.85
C MET A 222 -12.25 -1.90 12.97
N TYR A 223 -11.81 -2.96 13.62
CA TYR A 223 -10.78 -2.89 14.67
C TYR A 223 -9.34 -2.86 14.10
N ASN A 224 -9.17 -3.04 12.79
CA ASN A 224 -7.86 -2.93 12.17
C ASN A 224 -7.42 -1.47 12.08
N SER A 225 -6.14 -1.19 12.38
CA SER A 225 -5.57 0.16 12.35
C SER A 225 -5.67 0.84 10.99
N ALA A 226 -5.65 0.07 9.91
CA ALA A 226 -5.75 0.55 8.53
C ALA A 226 -7.17 0.46 7.95
N TYR A 227 -8.22 0.24 8.77
CA TYR A 227 -9.59 0.08 8.26
C TYR A 227 -10.08 1.26 7.44
N PHE A 228 -9.70 2.49 7.82
CA PHE A 228 -9.97 3.69 7.02
C PHE A 228 -9.50 3.50 5.56
N GLU A 229 -8.26 3.03 5.37
CA GLU A 229 -7.72 2.81 4.02
C GLU A 229 -8.48 1.72 3.28
N HIS A 230 -8.87 0.63 3.96
CA HIS A 230 -9.62 -0.45 3.33
C HIS A 230 -10.95 0.04 2.76
N SER A 231 -11.72 0.78 3.58
CA SER A 231 -13.01 1.34 3.18
C SER A 231 -12.86 2.43 2.12
N PHE A 232 -11.86 3.32 2.27
CA PHE A 232 -11.55 4.37 1.31
C PHE A 232 -11.24 3.80 -0.07
N LEU A 233 -10.34 2.81 -0.13
CA LEU A 233 -9.96 2.21 -1.42
C LEU A 233 -11.11 1.45 -2.07
N ALA A 234 -11.91 0.72 -1.29
CA ALA A 234 -13.09 0.02 -1.80
C ALA A 234 -14.09 1.01 -2.42
N ASP A 235 -14.40 2.10 -1.70
CA ASP A 235 -15.28 3.18 -2.18
C ASP A 235 -14.75 3.84 -3.44
N GLN A 236 -13.49 4.26 -3.43
CA GLN A 236 -12.86 4.95 -4.57
C GLN A 236 -12.71 4.05 -5.81
N MET A 237 -12.56 2.75 -5.64
CA MET A 237 -12.57 1.79 -6.74
C MET A 237 -13.98 1.38 -7.18
N GLY A 238 -15.01 1.66 -6.39
CA GLY A 238 -16.38 1.23 -6.63
C GLY A 238 -16.52 -0.30 -6.53
N VAL A 239 -15.85 -0.93 -5.55
CA VAL A 239 -15.90 -2.36 -5.30
C VAL A 239 -16.38 -2.64 -3.88
N GLU A 240 -16.85 -3.87 -3.64
CA GLU A 240 -17.35 -4.25 -2.33
C GLU A 240 -16.22 -4.40 -1.30
N LEU A 241 -16.48 -3.91 -0.09
CA LEU A 241 -15.68 -4.19 1.11
C LEU A 241 -16.34 -5.35 1.84
N VAL A 242 -15.61 -6.44 2.05
CA VAL A 242 -16.13 -7.67 2.65
C VAL A 242 -15.26 -8.11 3.83
N GLU A 243 -15.89 -8.73 4.79
CA GLU A 243 -15.26 -9.50 5.87
C GLU A 243 -15.40 -11.00 5.60
N SER A 244 -14.66 -11.84 6.33
CA SER A 244 -14.70 -13.30 6.15
C SER A 244 -16.12 -13.89 6.27
N GLN A 245 -16.94 -13.35 7.16
CA GLN A 245 -18.33 -13.76 7.39
C GLN A 245 -19.25 -13.50 6.18
N ASP A 246 -18.88 -12.61 5.29
CA ASP A 246 -19.61 -12.29 4.07
C ASP A 246 -19.26 -13.24 2.92
N LEU A 247 -18.22 -14.05 3.11
CA LEU A 247 -17.65 -14.91 2.09
C LEU A 247 -17.96 -16.39 2.34
N GLN A 248 -18.16 -17.12 1.25
CA GLN A 248 -18.36 -18.56 1.26
C GLN A 248 -17.76 -19.19 0.01
N ILE A 249 -17.28 -20.43 0.12
CA ILE A 249 -16.86 -21.21 -1.05
C ILE A 249 -18.08 -21.99 -1.56
N ILE A 250 -18.44 -21.75 -2.81
CA ILE A 250 -19.55 -22.39 -3.54
C ILE A 250 -19.01 -22.96 -4.83
N ASP A 251 -19.14 -24.26 -5.03
CA ASP A 251 -18.66 -24.98 -6.23
C ASP A 251 -17.18 -24.67 -6.55
N GLY A 252 -16.33 -24.63 -5.51
CA GLY A 252 -14.91 -24.37 -5.63
C GLY A 252 -14.55 -22.92 -5.98
N ARG A 253 -15.48 -21.97 -5.84
CA ARG A 253 -15.26 -20.55 -6.08
C ARG A 253 -15.63 -19.72 -4.86
N VAL A 254 -14.92 -18.61 -4.64
CA VAL A 254 -15.27 -17.67 -3.59
C VAL A 254 -16.49 -16.85 -4.02
N ALA A 255 -17.48 -16.78 -3.16
CA ALA A 255 -18.69 -15.99 -3.38
C ALA A 255 -18.96 -15.08 -2.19
N MET A 256 -19.40 -13.87 -2.44
CA MET A 256 -19.86 -12.94 -1.41
C MET A 256 -21.39 -12.97 -1.32
N ARG A 257 -21.88 -12.80 -0.09
CA ARG A 257 -23.31 -12.68 0.19
C ARG A 257 -23.80 -11.29 -0.24
N THR A 258 -24.90 -11.25 -0.98
CA THR A 258 -25.58 -10.02 -1.37
C THR A 258 -27.06 -10.09 -1.03
N THR A 259 -27.77 -8.99 -1.16
CA THR A 259 -29.23 -8.94 -0.98
C THR A 259 -30.01 -9.78 -2.02
N GLN A 260 -29.35 -10.16 -3.11
CA GLN A 260 -29.93 -10.95 -4.20
C GLN A 260 -29.44 -12.41 -4.22
N GLY A 261 -28.69 -12.83 -3.20
CA GLY A 261 -28.05 -14.15 -3.13
C GLY A 261 -26.53 -14.04 -3.14
N PHE A 262 -25.86 -15.03 -3.71
CA PHE A 262 -24.40 -15.07 -3.75
C PHE A 262 -23.87 -14.57 -5.09
N LYS A 263 -22.80 -13.76 -5.05
CA LYS A 263 -22.08 -13.28 -6.23
C LYS A 263 -20.63 -13.79 -6.19
N ILE A 264 -20.19 -14.43 -7.26
CA ILE A 264 -18.80 -14.92 -7.37
C ILE A 264 -17.82 -13.76 -7.42
N ILE A 265 -16.70 -13.91 -6.71
CA ILE A 265 -15.55 -13.03 -6.73
C ILE A 265 -14.45 -13.68 -7.56
N ASP A 266 -13.89 -12.94 -8.52
CA ASP A 266 -12.81 -13.38 -9.38
C ASP A 266 -11.44 -12.90 -8.85
N VAL A 267 -11.41 -11.74 -8.19
CA VAL A 267 -10.20 -11.15 -7.62
C VAL A 267 -10.50 -10.62 -6.21
N LEU A 268 -9.73 -11.08 -5.24
CA LEU A 268 -9.83 -10.62 -3.86
C LEU A 268 -8.58 -9.81 -3.50
N TYR A 269 -8.75 -8.51 -3.29
CA TYR A 269 -7.70 -7.66 -2.73
C TYR A 269 -7.74 -7.81 -1.21
N ARG A 270 -6.85 -8.65 -0.68
CA ARG A 270 -6.83 -8.95 0.75
C ARG A 270 -6.05 -7.91 1.54
N ARG A 271 -6.61 -7.55 2.70
CA ARG A 271 -5.98 -6.75 3.73
C ARG A 271 -5.90 -7.55 5.05
N VAL A 272 -6.03 -8.86 4.95
CA VAL A 272 -5.86 -9.85 6.03
C VAL A 272 -4.47 -10.46 5.86
N ASP A 273 -3.74 -10.59 6.95
CA ASP A 273 -2.42 -11.22 6.99
C ASP A 273 -2.49 -12.70 6.56
N ASP A 274 -1.41 -13.21 5.95
CA ASP A 274 -1.32 -14.59 5.44
C ASP A 274 -1.71 -15.62 6.47
N MET A 275 -1.17 -15.50 7.68
CA MET A 275 -1.41 -16.43 8.77
C MET A 275 -2.88 -16.53 9.20
N PHE A 276 -3.67 -15.52 8.87
CA PHE A 276 -5.10 -15.48 9.20
C PHE A 276 -6.02 -15.72 8.00
N LEU A 277 -5.47 -15.87 6.79
CA LEU A 277 -6.25 -15.91 5.56
C LEU A 277 -7.07 -17.20 5.42
N ASP A 278 -6.50 -18.33 5.78
CA ASP A 278 -7.18 -19.63 5.67
C ASP A 278 -6.93 -20.49 6.93
N PRO A 279 -7.95 -20.69 7.78
CA PRO A 279 -7.78 -21.52 8.98
C PRO A 279 -7.49 -22.99 8.69
N LEU A 280 -7.74 -23.50 7.47
CA LEU A 280 -7.39 -24.88 7.11
C LEU A 280 -5.95 -25.04 6.67
N SER A 281 -5.30 -23.94 6.24
CA SER A 281 -3.91 -23.96 5.74
C SER A 281 -2.92 -23.39 6.75
N PHE A 282 -3.32 -22.40 7.55
CA PHE A 282 -2.44 -21.63 8.42
C PHE A 282 -2.90 -21.72 9.89
N ASN A 283 -3.43 -20.63 10.46
CA ASN A 283 -3.86 -20.59 11.86
C ASN A 283 -5.29 -21.10 12.02
N GLU A 284 -5.46 -22.30 12.55
CA GLU A 284 -6.75 -22.95 12.76
C GLU A 284 -7.74 -22.16 13.64
N ASN A 285 -7.23 -21.25 14.46
CA ASN A 285 -8.04 -20.38 15.32
C ASN A 285 -8.41 -19.05 14.67
N SER A 286 -8.09 -18.85 13.39
CA SER A 286 -8.40 -17.61 12.70
C SER A 286 -9.89 -17.46 12.43
N ALA A 287 -10.47 -16.39 12.97
CA ALA A 287 -11.84 -15.93 12.63
C ALA A 287 -11.86 -14.90 11.49
N LEU A 288 -10.68 -14.48 10.99
CA LEU A 288 -10.53 -13.42 9.98
C LEU A 288 -10.43 -13.97 8.56
N GLY A 289 -10.18 -15.27 8.43
CA GLY A 289 -9.98 -15.94 7.16
C GLY A 289 -11.20 -16.68 6.64
N VAL A 290 -11.07 -17.22 5.43
CA VAL A 290 -12.11 -17.99 4.75
C VAL A 290 -11.63 -19.43 4.60
N PRO A 291 -12.26 -20.40 5.28
CA PRO A 291 -11.83 -21.80 5.22
C PRO A 291 -11.79 -22.35 3.79
N GLY A 292 -10.63 -22.86 3.35
CA GLY A 292 -10.43 -23.45 2.02
C GLY A 292 -10.15 -22.43 0.91
N ILE A 293 -9.93 -21.17 1.22
CA ILE A 293 -9.63 -20.15 0.19
C ILE A 293 -8.30 -20.44 -0.52
N MET A 294 -7.33 -21.07 0.16
CA MET A 294 -6.05 -21.46 -0.45
C MET A 294 -6.21 -22.53 -1.52
N ASP A 295 -7.15 -23.45 -1.36
CA ASP A 295 -7.44 -24.45 -2.39
C ASP A 295 -8.05 -23.80 -3.64
N VAL A 296 -8.95 -22.83 -3.44
CA VAL A 296 -9.51 -22.04 -4.57
C VAL A 296 -8.41 -21.25 -5.26
N TYR A 297 -7.52 -20.61 -4.52
CA TYR A 297 -6.39 -19.86 -5.05
C TYR A 297 -5.44 -20.76 -5.86
N LYS A 298 -5.06 -21.92 -5.30
CA LYS A 298 -4.19 -22.89 -5.99
C LYS A 298 -4.81 -23.52 -7.23
N SER A 299 -6.15 -23.62 -7.30
CA SER A 299 -6.86 -24.08 -8.49
C SER A 299 -6.99 -23.01 -9.57
N CYS A 300 -6.43 -21.81 -9.38
CA CYS A 300 -6.50 -20.65 -10.27
C CYS A 300 -7.95 -20.18 -10.56
N LEU A 301 -8.88 -20.40 -9.63
CA LEU A 301 -10.25 -19.91 -9.70
C LEU A 301 -10.48 -18.60 -8.93
N LEU A 302 -9.47 -18.15 -8.21
CA LEU A 302 -9.41 -16.88 -7.51
C LEU A 302 -7.99 -16.30 -7.61
N TYR A 303 -7.87 -14.98 -7.68
CA TYR A 303 -6.60 -14.30 -7.43
C TYR A 303 -6.69 -13.52 -6.13
N THR A 304 -5.74 -13.74 -5.23
CA THR A 304 -5.52 -12.90 -4.05
C THR A 304 -4.26 -12.09 -4.27
N SER A 305 -4.36 -10.78 -4.24
CA SER A 305 -3.17 -9.94 -4.29
C SER A 305 -2.55 -9.85 -2.88
N ASP A 306 -1.28 -9.99 -2.83
CA ASP A 306 -0.41 -9.99 -1.65
C ASP A 306 -0.22 -11.32 -0.94
N ALA A 307 0.81 -12.03 -1.34
CA ALA A 307 1.45 -13.06 -0.55
C ALA A 307 2.96 -12.83 -0.64
N ALA A 308 3.52 -12.04 0.24
CA ALA A 308 4.96 -12.02 0.45
C ALA A 308 5.33 -11.28 1.74
N ASP A 309 6.28 -11.82 2.36
CA ASP A 309 6.78 -11.62 3.70
C ASP A 309 7.35 -10.25 4.03
N GLU A 310 7.12 -9.80 5.27
CA GLU A 310 7.98 -8.81 5.89
C GLU A 310 9.37 -9.42 6.11
N CYS A 311 10.37 -8.89 5.41
CA CYS A 311 11.73 -8.94 5.90
C CYS A 311 11.91 -7.77 6.87
N SER A 312 11.52 -7.98 8.13
CA SER A 312 12.01 -7.13 9.21
C SER A 312 13.51 -7.39 9.35
N GLY A 313 14.31 -6.42 8.94
CA GLY A 313 15.76 -6.39 9.11
C GLY A 313 16.16 -6.06 10.53
#